data_08d8641c1a0613193087ea5dc2cc2941
#
_entry.id   08d8641c1a0613193087ea5dc2cc2941
#
_cell.length_a   1.000
_cell.length_b   1.000
_cell.length_c   1.000
_cell.angle_alpha   90.00
_cell.angle_beta   90.00
_cell.angle_gamma   90.00
#
_symmetry.space_group_name_H-M   'P 1'
#
loop_
_entity.id
_entity.type
_entity.pdbx_description
1 polymer ?
#
loop_
_entity_poly.entity_id
_entity_poly.type
_entity_poly.pdbx_seq_one_letter_code
_entity_poly.pdbx_strand_id
1 'polypeptide(L)'
;MQKIVVIKIGTSSITKNCEEGIDLNIVQDLAQASAKIVAAGYKVIIVSSGAMSLGQARLGTKHLETQLGVNPCKSKLTVYKQALTSIGQVELMKHYQEYFAQLNLEVGQVLVTHSGIKDEHRNSNLKETLEKMFELNIVPIVNANDTVSPKEIVVGDNDSLAARISILISAEKLFLLTDVDGVYDKDPFKNDDAKHFSEIEVIDDKLLKLAGESESKVGTGGMKSKLNSAKICQAKNIHVEILDARHCFDLEKFVLEKDHSIKSTTILPS
;
A
#
# COMPACT_ATOMS: atom_id res chain seq x y z
N MET A 1 7.44 -13.79 20.17
CA MET A 1 7.44 -12.64 19.23
C MET A 1 6.01 -12.33 18.84
N GLN A 2 5.64 -11.06 18.73
CA GLN A 2 4.34 -10.68 18.18
C GLN A 2 4.30 -11.03 16.69
N LYS A 3 3.22 -11.64 16.23
CA LYS A 3 3.00 -11.90 14.81
C LYS A 3 2.42 -10.65 14.16
N ILE A 4 3.13 -10.07 13.22
CA ILE A 4 2.77 -8.79 12.62
C ILE A 4 2.66 -8.95 11.11
N VAL A 5 1.58 -8.41 10.56
CA VAL A 5 1.30 -8.37 9.12
C VAL A 5 1.22 -6.92 8.65
N VAL A 6 1.91 -6.62 7.57
CA VAL A 6 1.83 -5.33 6.89
C VAL A 6 1.07 -5.51 5.58
N ILE A 7 0.08 -4.68 5.33
CA ILE A 7 -0.74 -4.71 4.12
C ILE A 7 -0.56 -3.37 3.41
N LYS A 8 -0.02 -3.39 2.20
CA LYS A 8 0.12 -2.19 1.38
C LYS A 8 -0.92 -2.18 0.28
N ILE A 9 -1.63 -1.06 0.15
CA ILE A 9 -2.57 -0.85 -0.95
C ILE A 9 -2.23 0.42 -1.75
N GLY A 10 -2.15 0.26 -3.07
CA GLY A 10 -1.83 1.34 -4.01
C GLY A 10 -3.02 2.20 -4.39
N THR A 11 -2.75 3.37 -4.99
CA THR A 11 -3.80 4.30 -5.44
C THR A 11 -4.72 3.65 -6.47
N SER A 12 -4.19 2.99 -7.50
CA SER A 12 -4.98 2.32 -8.54
C SER A 12 -5.90 1.22 -7.99
N SER A 13 -5.53 0.64 -6.84
CA SER A 13 -6.28 -0.44 -6.20
C SER A 13 -7.36 0.06 -5.23
N ILE A 14 -7.14 1.20 -4.56
CA ILE A 14 -8.07 1.72 -3.56
C ILE A 14 -9.00 2.80 -4.11
N THR A 15 -8.71 3.34 -5.31
CA THR A 15 -9.55 4.38 -5.94
C THR A 15 -10.09 3.90 -7.27
N LYS A 16 -11.33 4.27 -7.58
CA LYS A 16 -11.96 3.96 -8.88
C LYS A 16 -11.37 4.82 -9.99
N ASN A 17 -11.45 6.15 -9.82
CA ASN A 17 -10.85 7.14 -10.72
C ASN A 17 -10.75 8.50 -10.01
N CYS A 18 -10.26 9.52 -10.72
CA CYS A 18 -10.08 10.87 -10.17
C CYS A 18 -11.39 11.60 -9.82
N GLU A 19 -12.54 11.14 -10.30
CA GLU A 19 -13.85 11.77 -10.09
C GLU A 19 -14.67 11.03 -9.04
N GLU A 20 -14.61 9.70 -9.04
CA GLU A 20 -15.39 8.86 -8.13
C GLU A 20 -14.70 8.68 -6.75
N GLY A 21 -13.39 8.90 -6.67
CA GLY A 21 -12.64 8.82 -5.44
C GLY A 21 -12.36 7.38 -5.00
N ILE A 22 -12.60 7.07 -3.72
CA ILE A 22 -12.26 5.78 -3.11
C ILE A 22 -13.26 4.68 -3.48
N ASP A 23 -12.77 3.46 -3.65
CA ASP A 23 -13.63 2.27 -3.70
C ASP A 23 -13.94 1.78 -2.29
N LEU A 24 -15.14 2.08 -1.84
CA LEU A 24 -15.59 1.75 -0.47
C LEU A 24 -15.65 0.24 -0.23
N ASN A 25 -15.90 -0.56 -1.27
CA ASN A 25 -15.92 -2.04 -1.13
C ASN A 25 -14.53 -2.55 -0.75
N ILE A 26 -13.49 -2.03 -1.40
CA ILE A 26 -12.09 -2.40 -1.08
C ILE A 26 -11.73 -2.01 0.36
N VAL A 27 -12.17 -0.83 0.83
CA VAL A 27 -11.92 -0.42 2.24
C VAL A 27 -12.67 -1.30 3.22
N GLN A 28 -13.91 -1.67 2.91
CA GLN A 28 -14.72 -2.58 3.71
C GLN A 28 -14.10 -3.98 3.78
N ASP A 29 -13.70 -4.53 2.64
CA ASP A 29 -13.08 -5.85 2.55
C ASP A 29 -11.75 -5.90 3.31
N LEU A 30 -10.95 -4.84 3.19
CA LEU A 30 -9.69 -4.70 3.92
C LEU A 30 -9.91 -4.60 5.44
N ALA A 31 -10.96 -3.90 5.86
CA ALA A 31 -11.33 -3.82 7.29
C ALA A 31 -11.77 -5.20 7.82
N GLN A 32 -12.59 -5.93 7.07
CA GLN A 32 -13.07 -7.25 7.47
C GLN A 32 -11.92 -8.27 7.56
N ALA A 33 -11.04 -8.31 6.56
CA ALA A 33 -9.86 -9.18 6.59
C ALA A 33 -8.94 -8.81 7.77
N SER A 34 -8.68 -7.52 7.98
CA SER A 34 -7.88 -7.05 9.11
C SER A 34 -8.48 -7.46 10.46
N ALA A 35 -9.80 -7.36 10.61
CA ALA A 35 -10.49 -7.76 11.85
C ALA A 35 -10.33 -9.26 12.15
N LYS A 36 -10.44 -10.12 11.13
CA LYS A 36 -10.22 -11.57 11.27
C LYS A 36 -8.78 -11.88 11.67
N ILE A 37 -7.81 -11.21 11.04
CA ILE A 37 -6.38 -11.35 11.34
C ILE A 37 -6.08 -10.88 12.77
N VAL A 38 -6.62 -9.75 13.20
CA VAL A 38 -6.47 -9.23 14.57
C VAL A 38 -7.13 -10.16 15.60
N ALA A 39 -8.32 -10.67 15.33
CA ALA A 39 -9.02 -11.62 16.19
C ALA A 39 -8.22 -12.94 16.40
N ALA A 40 -7.40 -13.33 15.41
CA ALA A 40 -6.49 -14.47 15.50
C ALA A 40 -5.18 -14.15 16.26
N GLY A 41 -5.05 -12.98 16.85
CA GLY A 41 -3.91 -12.58 17.68
C GLY A 41 -2.74 -11.94 16.92
N TYR A 42 -2.89 -11.67 15.65
CA TYR A 42 -1.90 -10.91 14.88
C TYR A 42 -2.07 -9.40 15.09
N LYS A 43 -1.01 -8.66 14.81
CA LYS A 43 -1.05 -7.20 14.68
C LYS A 43 -1.03 -6.84 13.20
N VAL A 44 -1.86 -5.87 12.81
CA VAL A 44 -1.98 -5.43 11.42
C VAL A 44 -1.53 -3.98 11.30
N ILE A 45 -0.76 -3.68 10.25
CA ILE A 45 -0.48 -2.31 9.79
C ILE A 45 -0.98 -2.19 8.36
N ILE A 46 -1.66 -1.11 8.04
CA ILE A 46 -2.04 -0.78 6.67
C ILE A 46 -1.18 0.38 6.17
N VAL A 47 -0.48 0.18 5.04
CA VAL A 47 0.21 1.26 4.32
C VAL A 47 -0.64 1.64 3.12
N SER A 48 -1.31 2.79 3.22
CA SER A 48 -2.34 3.21 2.27
C SER A 48 -1.88 4.34 1.37
N SER A 49 -2.30 4.29 0.11
CA SER A 49 -2.24 5.40 -0.84
C SER A 49 -3.65 6.00 -1.05
N GLY A 50 -3.80 6.85 -2.07
CA GLY A 50 -5.12 7.34 -2.52
C GLY A 50 -5.50 8.73 -2.01
N ALA A 51 -4.78 9.30 -1.05
CA ALA A 51 -5.12 10.61 -0.48
C ALA A 51 -5.23 11.73 -1.54
N MET A 52 -4.29 11.81 -2.48
CA MET A 52 -4.32 12.82 -3.54
C MET A 52 -5.57 12.68 -4.42
N SER A 53 -5.93 11.47 -4.82
CA SER A 53 -7.12 11.21 -5.64
C SER A 53 -8.41 11.56 -4.91
N LEU A 54 -8.48 11.29 -3.60
CA LEU A 54 -9.62 11.67 -2.76
C LEU A 54 -9.77 13.19 -2.62
N GLY A 55 -8.66 13.91 -2.42
CA GLY A 55 -8.69 15.38 -2.38
C GLY A 55 -9.17 15.98 -3.70
N GLN A 56 -8.80 15.36 -4.80
CA GLN A 56 -9.23 15.74 -6.14
C GLN A 56 -10.72 15.49 -6.36
N ALA A 57 -11.21 14.30 -6.00
CA ALA A 57 -12.63 13.96 -6.06
C ALA A 57 -13.47 14.90 -5.17
N ARG A 58 -12.98 15.22 -3.97
CA ARG A 58 -13.66 16.11 -3.01
C ARG A 58 -13.85 17.53 -3.52
N LEU A 59 -12.85 18.09 -4.18
CA LEU A 59 -12.94 19.45 -4.75
C LEU A 59 -13.65 19.48 -6.10
N GLY A 60 -13.69 18.36 -6.81
CA GLY A 60 -14.29 18.26 -8.14
C GLY A 60 -13.36 18.76 -9.25
N THR A 61 -13.10 17.90 -10.22
CA THR A 61 -12.16 18.18 -11.33
C THR A 61 -12.55 19.42 -12.12
N LYS A 62 -13.84 19.61 -12.45
CA LYS A 62 -14.35 20.77 -13.18
C LYS A 62 -14.18 22.08 -12.44
N HIS A 63 -14.40 22.06 -11.10
CA HIS A 63 -14.22 23.25 -10.25
C HIS A 63 -12.76 23.70 -10.26
N LEU A 64 -11.86 22.74 -10.14
CA LEU A 64 -10.42 22.98 -10.15
C LEU A 64 -9.92 23.50 -11.52
N GLU A 65 -10.42 22.96 -12.63
CA GLU A 65 -10.12 23.43 -13.97
C GLU A 65 -10.60 24.88 -14.19
N THR A 66 -11.81 25.18 -13.72
CA THR A 66 -12.42 26.51 -13.89
C THR A 66 -11.71 27.58 -13.05
N GLN A 67 -11.38 27.28 -11.79
CA GLN A 67 -10.73 28.25 -10.88
C GLN A 67 -9.24 28.44 -11.13
N LEU A 68 -8.54 27.38 -11.54
CA LEU A 68 -7.09 27.37 -11.58
C LEU A 68 -6.51 27.29 -12.99
N GLY A 69 -7.37 27.12 -14.01
CA GLY A 69 -6.93 26.95 -15.40
C GLY A 69 -6.05 25.71 -15.62
N VAL A 70 -6.05 24.77 -14.68
CA VAL A 70 -5.17 23.59 -14.67
C VAL A 70 -5.99 22.35 -14.46
N ASN A 71 -5.84 21.38 -15.36
CA ASN A 71 -6.41 20.04 -15.13
C ASN A 71 -5.64 19.34 -13.99
N PRO A 72 -6.29 19.07 -12.86
CA PRO A 72 -5.62 18.51 -11.68
C PRO A 72 -5.03 17.13 -11.93
N CYS A 73 -5.67 16.29 -12.76
CA CYS A 73 -5.17 14.96 -13.14
C CYS A 73 -3.87 15.04 -13.95
N LYS A 74 -3.65 16.14 -14.67
CA LYS A 74 -2.51 16.37 -15.57
C LYS A 74 -1.48 17.34 -15.01
N SER A 75 -1.78 18.01 -13.90
CA SER A 75 -0.88 19.01 -13.32
C SER A 75 0.42 18.38 -12.80
N LYS A 76 1.54 18.96 -13.23
CA LYS A 76 2.87 18.62 -12.72
C LYS A 76 3.28 19.46 -11.50
N LEU A 77 2.44 20.40 -11.06
CA LEU A 77 2.75 21.30 -9.95
C LEU A 77 2.70 20.57 -8.62
N THR A 78 3.85 20.35 -8.01
CA THR A 78 4.01 19.59 -6.76
C THR A 78 3.20 20.19 -5.61
N VAL A 79 3.25 21.53 -5.43
CA VAL A 79 2.53 22.23 -4.35
C VAL A 79 1.02 22.00 -4.46
N TYR A 80 0.51 21.91 -5.69
CA TYR A 80 -0.89 21.64 -5.92
C TYR A 80 -1.28 20.23 -5.47
N LYS A 81 -0.47 19.25 -5.82
CA LYS A 81 -0.66 17.86 -5.36
C LYS A 81 -0.60 17.76 -3.83
N GLN A 82 0.31 18.51 -3.19
CA GLN A 82 0.40 18.59 -1.73
C GLN A 82 -0.90 19.12 -1.10
N ALA A 83 -1.48 20.18 -1.66
CA ALA A 83 -2.75 20.72 -1.18
C ALA A 83 -3.90 19.73 -1.34
N LEU A 84 -3.99 19.05 -2.48
CA LEU A 84 -4.98 17.98 -2.69
C LEU A 84 -4.81 16.84 -1.70
N THR A 85 -3.57 16.39 -1.48
CA THR A 85 -3.28 15.33 -0.51
C THR A 85 -3.69 15.73 0.91
N SER A 86 -3.53 17.00 1.30
CA SER A 86 -3.97 17.46 2.62
C SER A 86 -5.46 17.26 2.86
N ILE A 87 -6.28 17.57 1.86
CA ILE A 87 -7.74 17.38 1.91
C ILE A 87 -8.08 15.90 1.89
N GLY A 88 -7.50 15.17 0.95
CA GLY A 88 -7.82 13.77 0.74
C GLY A 88 -7.34 12.86 1.86
N GLN A 89 -6.29 13.23 2.60
CA GLN A 89 -5.82 12.45 3.74
C GLN A 89 -6.87 12.43 4.88
N VAL A 90 -7.60 13.53 5.07
CA VAL A 90 -8.71 13.60 6.03
C VAL A 90 -9.86 12.67 5.59
N GLU A 91 -10.24 12.73 4.33
CA GLU A 91 -11.31 11.86 3.79
C GLU A 91 -10.89 10.37 3.84
N LEU A 92 -9.65 10.05 3.51
CA LEU A 92 -9.11 8.69 3.59
C LEU A 92 -9.25 8.12 5.01
N MET A 93 -8.82 8.88 6.01
CA MET A 93 -8.91 8.44 7.41
C MET A 93 -10.33 8.31 7.88
N LYS A 94 -11.25 9.18 7.44
CA LYS A 94 -12.68 9.08 7.76
C LYS A 94 -13.26 7.74 7.29
N HIS A 95 -12.96 7.31 6.07
CA HIS A 95 -13.42 6.02 5.57
C HIS A 95 -12.83 4.84 6.35
N TYR A 96 -11.53 4.87 6.66
CA TYR A 96 -10.94 3.84 7.52
C TYR A 96 -11.60 3.80 8.89
N GLN A 97 -11.79 4.94 9.55
CA GLN A 97 -12.47 5.01 10.86
C GLN A 97 -13.89 4.44 10.80
N GLU A 98 -14.67 4.81 9.78
CA GLU A 98 -16.04 4.36 9.61
C GLU A 98 -16.15 2.83 9.51
N TYR A 99 -15.35 2.19 8.65
CA TYR A 99 -15.45 0.74 8.44
C TYR A 99 -14.81 -0.08 9.56
N PHE A 100 -13.70 0.38 10.13
CA PHE A 100 -13.08 -0.32 11.25
C PHE A 100 -13.89 -0.22 12.54
N ALA A 101 -14.53 0.93 12.81
CA ALA A 101 -15.40 1.11 13.98
C ALA A 101 -16.60 0.14 13.98
N GLN A 102 -17.16 -0.19 12.81
CA GLN A 102 -18.22 -1.21 12.68
C GLN A 102 -17.77 -2.61 13.15
N LEU A 103 -16.46 -2.85 13.17
CA LEU A 103 -15.84 -4.11 13.59
C LEU A 103 -15.20 -4.02 14.99
N ASN A 104 -15.50 -2.96 15.74
CA ASN A 104 -14.94 -2.65 17.07
C ASN A 104 -13.41 -2.54 17.06
N LEU A 105 -12.83 -2.03 15.97
CA LEU A 105 -11.42 -1.73 15.84
C LEU A 105 -11.19 -0.23 15.72
N GLU A 106 -10.23 0.29 16.49
CA GLU A 106 -9.76 1.64 16.34
C GLU A 106 -8.63 1.73 15.32
N VAL A 107 -8.56 2.83 14.58
CA VAL A 107 -7.47 3.14 13.66
C VAL A 107 -6.74 4.41 14.04
N GLY A 108 -5.44 4.44 13.84
CA GLY A 108 -4.62 5.62 14.11
C GLY A 108 -3.77 6.01 12.91
N GLN A 109 -3.78 7.30 12.54
CA GLN A 109 -2.98 7.81 11.44
C GLN A 109 -1.51 7.95 11.81
N VAL A 110 -0.63 7.48 10.93
CA VAL A 110 0.82 7.66 11.02
C VAL A 110 1.35 8.21 9.69
N LEU A 111 1.82 9.44 9.68
CA LEU A 111 2.42 10.07 8.50
C LEU A 111 3.93 10.10 8.62
N VAL A 112 4.61 9.50 7.63
CA VAL A 112 6.07 9.30 7.65
C VAL A 112 6.70 9.93 6.42
N THR A 113 7.88 10.56 6.59
CA THR A 113 8.68 11.02 5.45
C THR A 113 9.80 10.04 5.12
N HIS A 114 10.20 9.96 3.85
CA HIS A 114 11.33 9.12 3.41
C HIS A 114 12.65 9.45 4.12
N SER A 115 12.86 10.72 4.44
CA SER A 115 14.01 11.14 5.24
C SER A 115 13.87 10.73 6.70
N GLY A 116 12.65 10.77 7.23
CA GLY A 116 12.34 10.35 8.59
C GLY A 116 12.61 8.86 8.82
N ILE A 117 12.28 8.02 7.85
CA ILE A 117 12.46 6.57 7.96
C ILE A 117 13.92 6.11 7.78
N LYS A 118 14.83 7.02 7.36
CA LYS A 118 16.27 6.76 7.25
C LYS A 118 17.04 7.24 8.48
N ASP A 119 16.43 8.05 9.31
CA ASP A 119 17.02 8.60 10.54
C ASP A 119 16.80 7.61 11.69
N GLU A 120 17.88 7.16 12.31
CA GLU A 120 17.82 6.11 13.35
C GLU A 120 16.99 6.52 14.57
N HIS A 121 17.09 7.79 15.01
CA HIS A 121 16.34 8.26 16.16
C HIS A 121 14.82 8.34 15.85
N ARG A 122 14.46 8.83 14.65
CA ARG A 122 13.07 8.87 14.22
C ARG A 122 12.49 7.47 14.02
N ASN A 123 13.31 6.54 13.56
CA ASN A 123 12.92 5.14 13.44
C ASN A 123 12.63 4.50 14.80
N SER A 124 13.45 4.76 15.83
CA SER A 124 13.18 4.27 17.18
C SER A 124 11.83 4.79 17.68
N ASN A 125 11.60 6.12 17.59
CA ASN A 125 10.34 6.73 18.01
C ASN A 125 9.14 6.17 17.24
N LEU A 126 9.28 5.96 15.93
CA LEU A 126 8.22 5.37 15.11
C LEU A 126 7.90 3.94 15.55
N LYS A 127 8.93 3.13 15.80
CA LYS A 127 8.77 1.76 16.29
C LYS A 127 8.04 1.73 17.62
N GLU A 128 8.47 2.52 18.59
CA GLU A 128 7.85 2.63 19.92
C GLU A 128 6.39 3.08 19.83
N THR A 129 6.08 4.02 18.91
CA THR A 129 4.72 4.47 18.65
C THR A 129 3.86 3.34 18.10
N LEU A 130 4.34 2.61 17.09
CA LEU A 130 3.60 1.48 16.51
C LEU A 130 3.38 0.36 17.53
N GLU A 131 4.39 0.03 18.33
CA GLU A 131 4.29 -0.96 19.41
C GLU A 131 3.25 -0.52 20.46
N LYS A 132 3.22 0.76 20.83
CA LYS A 132 2.22 1.30 21.75
C LYS A 132 0.81 1.28 21.17
N MET A 133 0.65 1.55 19.88
CA MET A 133 -0.65 1.41 19.20
C MET A 133 -1.14 -0.04 19.25
N PHE A 134 -0.25 -1.02 19.08
CA PHE A 134 -0.63 -2.44 19.22
C PHE A 134 -1.07 -2.82 20.63
N GLU A 135 -0.42 -2.29 21.67
CA GLU A 135 -0.83 -2.51 23.04
C GLU A 135 -2.23 -1.95 23.32
N LEU A 136 -2.57 -0.84 22.67
CA LEU A 136 -3.88 -0.19 22.76
C LEU A 136 -4.93 -0.79 21.80
N ASN A 137 -4.58 -1.86 21.05
CA ASN A 137 -5.42 -2.47 20.02
C ASN A 137 -5.86 -1.50 18.91
N ILE A 138 -4.99 -0.55 18.56
CA ILE A 138 -5.17 0.39 17.45
C ILE A 138 -4.49 -0.17 16.22
N VAL A 139 -5.17 -0.17 15.07
CA VAL A 139 -4.61 -0.51 13.76
C VAL A 139 -3.95 0.73 13.15
N PRO A 140 -2.61 0.76 12.96
CA PRO A 140 -1.95 1.88 12.33
C PRO A 140 -2.29 1.97 10.83
N ILE A 141 -2.72 3.15 10.39
CA ILE A 141 -2.86 3.49 8.97
C ILE A 141 -1.70 4.42 8.61
N VAL A 142 -0.70 3.86 7.96
CA VAL A 142 0.54 4.56 7.59
C VAL A 142 0.43 5.11 6.17
N ASN A 143 0.87 6.35 5.97
CA ASN A 143 1.03 6.94 4.64
C ASN A 143 2.28 7.83 4.59
N ALA A 144 2.75 8.12 3.37
CA ALA A 144 3.75 9.14 3.17
C ALA A 144 3.19 10.52 3.53
N ASN A 145 4.02 11.37 4.16
CA ASN A 145 3.66 12.76 4.43
C ASN A 145 3.95 13.65 3.21
N ASP A 146 3.15 13.47 2.18
CA ASP A 146 3.26 14.20 0.90
C ASP A 146 3.16 15.72 1.08
N THR A 147 2.47 16.16 2.14
CA THR A 147 2.21 17.59 2.40
C THR A 147 3.50 18.38 2.65
N VAL A 148 4.49 17.75 3.28
CA VAL A 148 5.73 18.43 3.69
C VAL A 148 6.97 18.00 2.89
N SER A 149 6.85 16.97 2.06
CA SER A 149 7.98 16.41 1.31
C SER A 149 7.68 16.29 -0.19
N PRO A 150 8.13 17.28 -0.99
CA PRO A 150 7.93 17.27 -2.45
C PRO A 150 8.52 16.04 -3.15
N LYS A 151 9.58 15.48 -2.60
CA LYS A 151 10.25 14.30 -3.17
C LYS A 151 9.37 13.06 -3.09
N GLU A 152 8.48 12.97 -2.12
CA GLU A 152 7.58 11.84 -1.92
C GLU A 152 6.47 11.79 -2.96
N ILE A 153 5.99 12.97 -3.41
CA ILE A 153 5.03 13.06 -4.51
C ILE A 153 5.65 12.64 -5.85
N VAL A 154 6.93 12.90 -6.04
CA VAL A 154 7.64 12.60 -7.30
C VAL A 154 8.13 11.15 -7.34
N VAL A 155 8.53 10.61 -6.19
CA VAL A 155 9.07 9.25 -6.03
C VAL A 155 8.10 8.36 -5.27
N GLY A 156 6.91 8.87 -4.92
CA GLY A 156 5.89 8.32 -4.02
C GLY A 156 5.68 6.82 -4.13
N ASP A 157 6.57 6.07 -3.49
CA ASP A 157 6.58 4.62 -3.51
C ASP A 157 6.24 4.09 -2.12
N ASN A 158 4.93 4.00 -1.88
CA ASN A 158 4.43 3.36 -0.67
C ASN A 158 4.80 1.86 -0.59
N ASP A 159 5.26 1.24 -1.70
CA ASP A 159 5.80 -0.12 -1.65
C ASP A 159 7.12 -0.12 -0.85
N SER A 160 8.02 0.84 -1.14
CA SER A 160 9.27 1.01 -0.37
C SER A 160 9.01 1.41 1.08
N LEU A 161 8.00 2.26 1.34
CA LEU A 161 7.59 2.60 2.69
C LEU A 161 7.10 1.36 3.45
N ALA A 162 6.23 0.57 2.85
CA ALA A 162 5.70 -0.66 3.45
C ALA A 162 6.81 -1.67 3.76
N ALA A 163 7.77 -1.86 2.85
CA ALA A 163 8.91 -2.73 3.08
C ALA A 163 9.77 -2.25 4.26
N ARG A 164 10.04 -0.94 4.37
CA ARG A 164 10.81 -0.36 5.49
C ARG A 164 10.07 -0.48 6.81
N ILE A 165 8.76 -0.24 6.84
CA ILE A 165 7.92 -0.48 8.03
C ILE A 165 7.98 -1.96 8.41
N SER A 166 7.84 -2.89 7.46
CA SER A 166 7.91 -4.32 7.71
C SER A 166 9.24 -4.73 8.35
N ILE A 167 10.34 -4.18 7.87
CA ILE A 167 11.68 -4.41 8.43
C ILE A 167 11.80 -3.81 9.84
N LEU A 168 11.35 -2.56 10.04
CA LEU A 168 11.44 -1.82 11.30
C LEU A 168 10.78 -2.58 12.45
N ILE A 169 9.61 -3.19 12.18
CA ILE A 169 8.82 -3.89 13.19
C ILE A 169 8.95 -5.41 13.14
N SER A 170 9.87 -5.92 12.32
CA SER A 170 10.11 -7.35 12.14
C SER A 170 8.82 -8.10 11.79
N ALA A 171 8.10 -7.62 10.77
CA ALA A 171 6.87 -8.24 10.31
C ALA A 171 7.11 -9.68 9.83
N GLU A 172 6.15 -10.55 10.05
CA GLU A 172 6.17 -11.92 9.51
C GLU A 172 5.87 -11.92 8.01
N LYS A 173 4.93 -11.08 7.58
CA LYS A 173 4.48 -11.03 6.18
C LYS A 173 4.16 -9.60 5.74
N LEU A 174 4.49 -9.31 4.49
CA LEU A 174 4.09 -8.10 3.75
C LEU A 174 3.19 -8.50 2.58
N PHE A 175 1.99 -7.96 2.52
CA PHE A 175 1.12 -8.03 1.35
C PHE A 175 1.28 -6.76 0.51
N LEU A 176 1.54 -6.93 -0.79
CA LEU A 176 1.57 -5.85 -1.79
C LEU A 176 0.35 -6.01 -2.69
N LEU A 177 -0.73 -5.32 -2.35
CA LEU A 177 -1.96 -5.31 -3.13
C LEU A 177 -1.81 -4.43 -4.36
N THR A 178 -2.21 -4.97 -5.52
CA THR A 178 -2.04 -4.35 -6.83
C THR A 178 -3.26 -4.60 -7.71
N ASP A 179 -3.22 -4.22 -8.97
CA ASP A 179 -4.27 -4.40 -9.98
C ASP A 179 -4.08 -5.65 -10.85
N VAL A 180 -3.09 -6.48 -10.50
CA VAL A 180 -2.82 -7.77 -11.14
C VAL A 180 -2.68 -8.88 -10.09
N ASP A 181 -2.92 -10.11 -10.50
CA ASP A 181 -2.93 -11.28 -9.62
C ASP A 181 -1.54 -11.89 -9.34
N GLY A 182 -0.48 -11.08 -9.52
CA GLY A 182 0.90 -11.47 -9.21
C GLY A 182 1.92 -10.97 -10.23
N VAL A 183 3.08 -11.61 -10.24
CA VAL A 183 4.21 -11.31 -11.13
C VAL A 183 4.14 -12.18 -12.38
N TYR A 184 4.43 -11.57 -13.53
CA TYR A 184 4.46 -12.24 -14.84
C TYR A 184 5.79 -12.00 -15.56
N ASP A 185 6.10 -12.87 -16.51
CA ASP A 185 7.27 -12.73 -17.37
C ASP A 185 7.16 -11.56 -18.37
N LYS A 186 5.93 -11.08 -18.61
CA LYS A 186 5.60 -9.93 -19.46
C LYS A 186 4.22 -9.37 -19.06
N ASP A 187 3.85 -8.21 -19.61
CA ASP A 187 2.59 -7.53 -19.32
C ASP A 187 1.38 -8.41 -19.69
N PRO A 188 0.59 -8.93 -18.71
CA PRO A 188 -0.54 -9.81 -18.98
C PRO A 188 -1.72 -9.11 -19.66
N PHE A 189 -1.79 -7.78 -19.60
CA PHE A 189 -2.83 -7.02 -20.30
C PHE A 189 -2.55 -6.85 -21.80
N LYS A 190 -1.31 -7.10 -22.23
CA LYS A 190 -0.88 -6.98 -23.63
C LYS A 190 -0.54 -8.30 -24.28
N ASN A 191 -0.38 -9.36 -23.49
CA ASN A 191 0.12 -10.65 -23.97
C ASN A 191 -0.68 -11.79 -23.35
N ASP A 192 -1.51 -12.45 -24.14
CA ASP A 192 -2.35 -13.58 -23.70
C ASP A 192 -1.52 -14.81 -23.28
N ASP A 193 -0.26 -14.89 -23.72
CA ASP A 193 0.69 -15.95 -23.38
C ASP A 193 1.63 -15.58 -22.23
N ALA A 194 1.33 -14.52 -21.45
CA ALA A 194 2.09 -14.15 -20.28
C ALA A 194 2.05 -15.26 -19.21
N LYS A 195 3.25 -15.63 -18.74
CA LYS A 195 3.40 -16.70 -17.74
C LYS A 195 3.47 -16.11 -16.35
N HIS A 196 2.59 -16.55 -15.48
CA HIS A 196 2.55 -16.18 -14.08
C HIS A 196 3.62 -16.91 -13.28
N PHE A 197 4.26 -16.20 -12.36
CA PHE A 197 5.15 -16.78 -11.34
C PHE A 197 4.36 -16.96 -10.04
N SER A 198 4.02 -18.19 -9.69
CA SER A 198 3.34 -18.47 -8.40
C SER A 198 4.27 -18.31 -7.21
N GLU A 199 5.57 -18.59 -7.40
CA GLU A 199 6.59 -18.50 -6.37
C GLU A 199 7.89 -17.94 -6.95
N ILE A 200 8.59 -17.12 -6.16
CA ILE A 200 9.90 -16.55 -6.50
C ILE A 200 10.84 -16.78 -5.32
N GLU A 201 11.85 -17.64 -5.52
CA GLU A 201 12.88 -17.90 -4.53
C GLU A 201 13.95 -16.81 -4.50
N VAL A 202 14.29 -16.24 -5.65
CA VAL A 202 15.34 -15.22 -5.78
C VAL A 202 14.92 -14.12 -6.75
N ILE A 203 14.96 -12.88 -6.28
CA ILE A 203 14.75 -11.71 -7.14
C ILE A 203 16.11 -11.28 -7.72
N ASP A 204 16.40 -11.75 -8.92
CA ASP A 204 17.60 -11.40 -9.68
C ASP A 204 17.41 -10.16 -10.56
N ASP A 205 18.49 -9.71 -11.17
CA ASP A 205 18.48 -8.54 -12.08
C ASP A 205 17.71 -8.80 -13.38
N LYS A 206 17.57 -10.07 -13.79
CA LYS A 206 16.80 -10.45 -14.98
C LYS A 206 15.31 -10.24 -14.71
N LEU A 207 14.80 -10.70 -13.58
CA LEU A 207 13.41 -10.50 -13.17
C LEU A 207 13.08 -9.01 -13.01
N LEU A 208 14.00 -8.22 -12.44
CA LEU A 208 13.83 -6.77 -12.29
C LEU A 208 13.80 -6.03 -13.63
N LYS A 209 14.52 -6.51 -14.65
CA LYS A 209 14.46 -5.96 -16.01
C LYS A 209 13.12 -6.28 -16.68
N LEU A 210 12.67 -7.53 -16.63
CA LEU A 210 11.36 -7.94 -17.17
C LEU A 210 10.22 -7.11 -16.58
N ALA A 211 10.23 -6.89 -15.28
CA ALA A 211 9.24 -6.05 -14.61
C ALA A 211 9.31 -4.56 -14.99
N GLY A 212 10.46 -4.05 -15.42
CA GLY A 212 10.63 -2.67 -15.87
C GLY A 212 10.11 -2.40 -17.29
N GLU A 213 10.02 -3.41 -18.13
CA GLU A 213 9.50 -3.31 -19.50
C GLU A 213 7.95 -3.32 -19.53
N SER A 214 7.30 -3.71 -18.43
CA SER A 214 5.85 -3.79 -18.28
C SER A 214 5.22 -2.56 -17.61
N GLU A 215 5.84 -1.37 -17.70
CA GLU A 215 5.36 -0.16 -17.01
C GLU A 215 3.91 0.19 -17.40
N SER A 216 3.01 0.11 -16.42
CA SER A 216 1.66 0.67 -16.53
C SER A 216 1.71 2.21 -16.51
N LYS A 217 0.94 2.86 -17.38
CA LYS A 217 0.88 4.34 -17.49
C LYS A 217 0.21 5.03 -16.28
N VAL A 218 -0.31 4.27 -15.32
CA VAL A 218 -1.12 4.77 -14.20
C VAL A 218 -0.52 4.27 -12.89
N GLY A 219 0.14 5.15 -12.15
CA GLY A 219 0.68 4.87 -10.81
C GLY A 219 2.22 4.98 -10.74
N THR A 220 2.72 5.50 -9.62
CA THR A 220 4.16 5.71 -9.36
C THR A 220 4.89 4.45 -8.89
N GLY A 221 4.16 3.34 -8.60
CA GLY A 221 4.69 2.09 -8.08
C GLY A 221 4.42 0.89 -9.01
N GLY A 222 5.09 0.80 -10.16
CA GLY A 222 5.00 -0.35 -11.07
C GLY A 222 5.52 -1.65 -10.46
N MET A 223 5.40 -2.78 -11.18
CA MET A 223 5.85 -4.11 -10.71
C MET A 223 7.32 -4.12 -10.28
N LYS A 224 8.18 -3.36 -10.98
CA LYS A 224 9.60 -3.20 -10.60
C LYS A 224 9.78 -2.61 -9.20
N SER A 225 8.95 -1.63 -8.80
CA SER A 225 9.00 -1.09 -7.44
C SER A 225 8.60 -2.14 -6.40
N LYS A 226 7.55 -2.92 -6.67
CA LYS A 226 7.11 -4.01 -5.80
C LYS A 226 8.20 -5.07 -5.63
N LEU A 227 8.84 -5.48 -6.72
CA LEU A 227 9.93 -6.45 -6.66
C LEU A 227 11.16 -5.90 -5.92
N ASN A 228 11.52 -4.62 -6.10
CA ASN A 228 12.60 -4.01 -5.31
C ASN A 228 12.26 -3.99 -3.81
N SER A 229 11.02 -3.69 -3.46
CA SER A 229 10.53 -3.69 -2.08
C SER A 229 10.49 -5.11 -1.50
N ALA A 230 10.07 -6.09 -2.29
CA ALA A 230 10.10 -7.49 -1.91
C ALA A 230 11.54 -7.98 -1.71
N LYS A 231 12.50 -7.60 -2.57
CA LYS A 231 13.92 -7.98 -2.45
C LYS A 231 14.53 -7.56 -1.12
N ILE A 232 14.24 -6.35 -0.62
CA ILE A 232 14.77 -5.92 0.68
C ILE A 232 14.08 -6.62 1.85
N CYS A 233 12.80 -7.00 1.72
CA CYS A 233 12.08 -7.81 2.70
C CYS A 233 12.60 -9.24 2.73
N GLN A 234 12.80 -9.85 1.57
CA GLN A 234 13.39 -11.19 1.41
C GLN A 234 14.72 -11.31 2.17
N ALA A 235 15.63 -10.35 1.99
CA ALA A 235 16.93 -10.30 2.69
C ALA A 235 16.82 -10.13 4.22
N LYS A 236 15.62 -9.90 4.76
CA LYS A 236 15.31 -9.79 6.19
C LYS A 236 14.37 -10.88 6.69
N ASN A 237 14.26 -11.97 5.94
CA ASN A 237 13.41 -13.12 6.27
C ASN A 237 11.91 -12.78 6.42
N ILE A 238 11.43 -11.80 5.66
CA ILE A 238 10.01 -11.42 5.62
C ILE A 238 9.39 -12.02 4.36
N HIS A 239 8.32 -12.79 4.53
CA HIS A 239 7.52 -13.27 3.41
C HIS A 239 6.81 -12.10 2.71
N VAL A 240 6.83 -12.10 1.38
CA VAL A 240 6.06 -11.10 0.61
C VAL A 240 5.07 -11.80 -0.30
N GLU A 241 3.84 -11.30 -0.30
CA GLU A 241 2.76 -11.77 -1.16
C GLU A 241 2.32 -10.63 -2.07
N ILE A 242 2.33 -10.86 -3.39
CA ILE A 242 1.82 -9.90 -4.39
C ILE A 242 0.54 -10.48 -4.97
N LEU A 243 -0.57 -9.77 -4.83
CA LEU A 243 -1.88 -10.24 -5.28
C LEU A 243 -2.80 -9.08 -5.67
N ASP A 244 -3.86 -9.43 -6.39
CA ASP A 244 -4.89 -8.47 -6.79
C ASP A 244 -5.67 -7.96 -5.56
N ALA A 245 -5.80 -6.65 -5.46
CA ALA A 245 -6.51 -6.00 -4.37
C ALA A 245 -8.00 -6.40 -4.28
N ARG A 246 -8.60 -6.87 -5.36
CA ARG A 246 -9.97 -7.40 -5.36
C ARG A 246 -10.13 -8.65 -4.48
N HIS A 247 -9.02 -9.29 -4.12
CA HIS A 247 -8.98 -10.43 -3.21
C HIS A 247 -8.55 -10.06 -1.78
N CYS A 248 -8.56 -8.76 -1.43
CA CYS A 248 -8.13 -8.33 -0.09
C CYS A 248 -9.04 -8.86 1.03
N PHE A 249 -10.28 -9.23 0.72
CA PHE A 249 -11.19 -9.90 1.66
C PHE A 249 -10.65 -11.25 2.16
N ASP A 250 -9.87 -11.93 1.35
CA ASP A 250 -9.35 -13.28 1.63
C ASP A 250 -7.94 -13.29 2.25
N LEU A 251 -7.39 -12.14 2.64
CA LEU A 251 -6.03 -12.04 3.21
C LEU A 251 -5.83 -12.90 4.45
N GLU A 252 -6.89 -13.12 5.23
CA GLU A 252 -6.80 -13.98 6.41
C GLU A 252 -6.49 -15.43 6.04
N LYS A 253 -6.91 -15.93 4.87
CA LYS A 253 -6.60 -17.30 4.42
C LYS A 253 -5.10 -17.49 4.24
N PHE A 254 -4.41 -16.52 3.66
CA PHE A 254 -2.94 -16.53 3.51
C PHE A 254 -2.20 -16.49 4.85
N VAL A 255 -2.80 -15.84 5.87
CA VAL A 255 -2.19 -15.68 7.19
C VAL A 255 -2.47 -16.87 8.09
N LEU A 256 -3.71 -17.33 8.13
CA LEU A 256 -4.20 -18.30 9.11
C LEU A 256 -4.19 -19.74 8.58
N GLU A 257 -4.59 -19.91 7.33
CA GLU A 257 -4.79 -21.24 6.73
C GLU A 257 -3.63 -21.65 5.82
N LYS A 258 -2.76 -20.70 5.46
CA LYS A 258 -1.72 -20.88 4.43
C LYS A 258 -2.31 -21.38 3.11
N ASP A 259 -3.53 -20.94 2.83
CA ASP A 259 -4.25 -21.28 1.61
C ASP A 259 -3.80 -20.36 0.47
N HIS A 260 -3.28 -20.96 -0.59
CA HIS A 260 -2.84 -20.29 -1.81
C HIS A 260 -3.77 -20.64 -2.99
N SER A 261 -5.06 -20.91 -2.71
CA SER A 261 -6.05 -21.13 -3.77
C SER A 261 -6.33 -19.87 -4.61
N ILE A 262 -6.08 -18.70 -4.03
CA ILE A 262 -6.16 -17.42 -4.71
C ILE A 262 -4.85 -17.18 -5.46
N LYS A 263 -4.97 -16.81 -6.71
CA LYS A 263 -3.81 -16.54 -7.55
C LYS A 263 -3.02 -15.34 -7.05
N SER A 264 -1.76 -15.57 -6.75
CA SER A 264 -0.82 -14.60 -6.18
C SER A 264 0.61 -14.99 -6.53
N THR A 265 1.58 -14.14 -6.23
CA THR A 265 3.00 -14.48 -6.25
C THR A 265 3.56 -14.41 -4.83
N THR A 266 4.02 -15.55 -4.34
CA THR A 266 4.76 -15.66 -3.08
C THR A 266 6.25 -15.44 -3.31
N ILE A 267 6.86 -14.51 -2.58
CA ILE A 267 8.32 -14.35 -2.52
C ILE A 267 8.79 -14.92 -1.18
N LEU A 268 9.59 -15.98 -1.27
CA LEU A 268 10.09 -16.70 -0.11
C LEU A 268 11.20 -15.89 0.58
N PRO A 269 11.34 -16.00 1.92
CA PRO A 269 12.49 -15.46 2.64
C PRO A 269 13.78 -16.14 2.20
N SER A 270 14.92 -15.45 2.38
CA SER A 270 16.26 -15.93 1.98
C SER A 270 16.79 -16.98 2.95
#